data_5e7c6db945e9203410fbe6cd8b01e9fa
#
_entry.id   5e7c6db945e9203410fbe6cd8b01e9fa
#
_cell.length_a   1.000
_cell.length_b   1.000
_cell.length_c   1.000
_cell.angle_alpha   90.00
_cell.angle_beta   90.00
_cell.angle_gamma   90.00
#
_symmetry.space_group_name_H-M   'P 1'
#
loop_
_entity.id
_entity.type
_entity.pdbx_description
1 polymer ?
#
loop_
_entity_poly.entity_id
_entity_poly.type
_entity_poly.pdbx_seq_one_letter_code
_entity_poly.pdbx_strand_id
1 'polypeptide(L)'
;YSVKDAIIGPASLSLLGDCYVNTDKLEDAVKAYKDAISESDGNPYYTPIFMVKLAHIYHEQKKYSDEAAIYQEIMDKYPQFMSNTYFNIEKDLERAKQLAGK
;
A
#
# COMPACT_ATOMS: atom_id res chain seq x y z
N TYR A 1 -14.11 19.22 -16.70
CA TYR A 1 -13.20 18.31 -16.07
C TYR A 1 -11.79 18.50 -16.62
N SER A 2 -10.82 17.98 -15.94
CA SER A 2 -9.44 18.05 -16.40
C SER A 2 -8.99 16.69 -16.95
N VAL A 3 -7.99 16.71 -17.83
CA VAL A 3 -7.36 15.49 -18.34
C VAL A 3 -6.87 14.65 -17.17
N LYS A 4 -6.40 15.29 -16.11
CA LYS A 4 -5.95 14.62 -14.90
C LYS A 4 -7.06 13.76 -14.30
N ASP A 5 -8.27 14.29 -14.20
CA ASP A 5 -9.39 13.56 -13.63
C ASP A 5 -9.78 12.36 -14.47
N ALA A 6 -9.60 12.47 -15.79
CA ALA A 6 -9.94 11.38 -16.69
C ALA A 6 -8.85 10.31 -16.75
N ILE A 7 -7.59 10.70 -16.64
CA ILE A 7 -6.44 9.82 -16.84
C ILE A 7 -5.88 9.29 -15.53
N ILE A 8 -5.81 10.13 -14.51
CA ILE A 8 -5.20 9.77 -13.23
C ILE A 8 -6.25 9.19 -12.29
N GLY A 9 -6.55 7.91 -12.48
CA GLY A 9 -7.38 7.16 -11.56
C GLY A 9 -6.50 6.40 -10.56
N PRO A 10 -7.14 5.63 -9.65
CA PRO A 10 -6.37 4.87 -8.65
C PRO A 10 -5.33 3.94 -9.26
N ALA A 11 -5.67 3.23 -10.33
CA ALA A 11 -4.74 2.32 -10.99
C ALA A 11 -3.57 3.08 -11.60
N SER A 12 -3.82 4.25 -12.19
CA SER A 12 -2.76 5.07 -12.78
C SER A 12 -1.84 5.62 -11.70
N LEU A 13 -2.38 6.02 -10.56
CA LEU A 13 -1.57 6.47 -9.43
C LEU A 13 -0.71 5.35 -8.87
N SER A 14 -1.24 4.13 -8.83
CA SER A 14 -0.47 2.97 -8.41
C SER A 14 0.68 2.70 -9.38
N LEU A 15 0.43 2.80 -10.69
CA LEU A 15 1.48 2.64 -11.70
C LEU A 15 2.54 3.73 -11.57
N LEU A 16 2.14 4.95 -11.27
CA LEU A 16 3.08 6.04 -11.03
C LEU A 16 3.96 5.71 -9.83
N GLY A 17 3.36 5.19 -8.76
CA GLY A 17 4.11 4.75 -7.60
C GLY A 17 5.13 3.68 -7.97
N ASP A 18 4.72 2.71 -8.79
CA ASP A 18 5.63 1.66 -9.26
C ASP A 18 6.82 2.25 -10.02
N CYS A 19 6.58 3.28 -10.83
CA CYS A 19 7.66 3.96 -11.55
C CYS A 19 8.62 4.65 -10.58
N TYR A 20 8.09 5.28 -9.55
CA TYR A 20 8.94 5.91 -8.54
C TYR A 20 9.77 4.88 -7.78
N VAL A 21 9.22 3.71 -7.49
CA VAL A 21 9.98 2.63 -6.87
C VAL A 21 11.15 2.21 -7.77
N ASN A 22 10.88 2.05 -9.05
CA ASN A 22 11.91 1.62 -10.02
C ASN A 22 13.02 2.66 -10.19
N THR A 23 12.74 3.92 -9.91
CA THR A 23 13.73 4.99 -9.99
C THR A 23 14.27 5.41 -8.62
N ASP A 24 14.00 4.60 -7.60
CA ASP A 24 14.48 4.80 -6.23
C ASP A 24 13.99 6.10 -5.59
N LYS A 25 12.79 6.53 -5.98
CA LYS A 25 12.15 7.72 -5.40
C LYS A 25 11.07 7.28 -4.44
N LEU A 26 11.48 6.71 -3.31
CA LEU A 26 10.55 6.06 -2.39
C LEU A 26 9.55 7.01 -1.74
N GLU A 27 9.96 8.24 -1.43
CA GLU A 27 9.03 9.21 -0.83
C GLU A 27 7.93 9.61 -1.82
N ASP A 28 8.29 9.77 -3.08
CA ASP A 28 7.31 10.04 -4.14
C ASP A 28 6.38 8.84 -4.34
N ALA A 29 6.93 7.63 -4.23
CA ALA A 29 6.12 6.40 -4.31
C ALA A 29 5.10 6.35 -3.18
N VAL A 30 5.50 6.69 -1.96
CA VAL A 30 4.58 6.73 -0.81
C VAL A 30 3.41 7.66 -1.11
N LYS A 31 3.70 8.85 -1.61
CA LYS A 31 2.65 9.81 -1.92
C LYS A 31 1.70 9.28 -3.00
N ALA A 32 2.26 8.68 -4.06
CA ALA A 32 1.45 8.15 -5.16
C ALA A 32 0.54 7.02 -4.67
N TYR A 33 1.06 6.12 -3.85
CA TYR A 33 0.24 5.04 -3.32
C TYR A 33 -0.82 5.54 -2.34
N LYS A 34 -0.50 6.54 -1.51
CA LYS A 34 -1.49 7.14 -0.62
C LYS A 34 -2.61 7.79 -1.42
N ASP A 35 -2.27 8.46 -2.51
CA ASP A 35 -3.27 9.07 -3.39
C ASP A 35 -4.13 7.97 -4.04
N ALA A 36 -3.52 6.85 -4.45
CA ALA A 36 -4.26 5.73 -5.02
C ALA A 36 -5.25 5.15 -4.01
N ILE A 37 -4.83 5.00 -2.76
CA ILE A 37 -5.69 4.50 -1.69
C ILE A 37 -6.87 5.45 -1.49
N SER A 38 -6.60 6.74 -1.42
CA SER A 38 -7.64 7.75 -1.23
C SER A 38 -8.62 7.77 -2.40
N GLU A 39 -8.12 7.71 -3.62
CA GLU A 39 -8.96 7.76 -4.82
C GLU A 39 -9.78 6.48 -5.00
N SER A 40 -9.31 5.34 -4.50
CA SER A 40 -10.09 4.10 -4.58
C SER A 40 -11.23 4.06 -3.57
N ASP A 41 -11.22 4.95 -2.59
CA ASP A 41 -12.31 5.21 -1.64
C ASP A 41 -12.91 3.94 -1.02
N GLY A 42 -12.04 3.13 -0.42
CA GLY A 42 -12.50 1.95 0.30
C GLY A 42 -12.93 0.79 -0.57
N ASN A 43 -12.55 0.79 -1.85
CA ASN A 43 -12.85 -0.33 -2.72
C ASN A 43 -12.27 -1.62 -2.14
N PRO A 44 -13.11 -2.65 -1.84
CA PRO A 44 -12.62 -3.83 -1.12
C PRO A 44 -11.65 -4.69 -1.93
N TYR A 45 -11.54 -4.44 -3.22
CA TYR A 45 -10.61 -5.17 -4.09
C TYR A 45 -9.30 -4.39 -4.28
N TYR A 46 -9.41 -3.13 -4.70
CA TYR A 46 -8.21 -2.35 -5.06
C TYR A 46 -7.52 -1.70 -3.87
N THR A 47 -8.27 -1.17 -2.92
CA THR A 47 -7.67 -0.44 -1.81
C THR A 47 -6.67 -1.28 -1.03
N PRO A 48 -6.98 -2.54 -0.64
CA PRO A 48 -5.99 -3.34 0.09
C PRO A 48 -4.76 -3.67 -0.76
N ILE A 49 -4.90 -3.80 -2.09
CA ILE A 49 -3.73 -4.03 -2.95
C ILE A 49 -2.80 -2.82 -2.90
N PHE A 50 -3.35 -1.61 -3.00
CA PHE A 50 -2.54 -0.39 -2.92
C PHE A 50 -1.91 -0.25 -1.53
N MET A 51 -2.62 -0.65 -0.49
CA MET A 51 -2.09 -0.62 0.87
C MET A 51 -0.90 -1.58 1.04
N VAL A 52 -0.97 -2.76 0.45
CA VAL A 52 0.17 -3.69 0.47
C VAL A 52 1.38 -3.07 -0.22
N LYS A 53 1.17 -2.42 -1.36
CA LYS A 53 2.27 -1.75 -2.06
C LYS A 53 2.90 -0.66 -1.19
N LEU A 54 2.07 0.13 -0.50
CA LEU A 54 2.57 1.15 0.41
C LEU A 54 3.36 0.53 1.56
N ALA A 55 2.85 -0.56 2.13
CA ALA A 55 3.54 -1.24 3.22
C ALA A 55 4.92 -1.73 2.77
N HIS A 56 5.04 -2.22 1.55
CA HIS A 56 6.34 -2.64 1.00
C HIS A 56 7.34 -1.48 0.95
N ILE A 57 6.87 -0.27 0.62
CA ILE A 57 7.74 0.91 0.59
C ILE A 57 8.19 1.25 2.01
N TYR A 58 7.29 1.20 2.98
CA TYR A 58 7.65 1.43 4.37
C TYR A 58 8.69 0.41 4.83
N HIS A 59 8.55 -0.85 4.40
CA HIS A 59 9.54 -1.87 4.72
C HIS A 59 10.92 -1.49 4.18
N GLU A 60 10.99 -1.03 2.93
CA GLU A 60 12.23 -0.60 2.31
C GLU A 60 12.85 0.60 3.04
N GLN A 61 12.01 1.48 3.57
CA GLN A 61 12.46 2.64 4.33
C GLN A 61 12.74 2.30 5.78
N LYS A 62 12.59 1.04 6.16
CA LYS A 62 12.76 0.57 7.55
C LYS A 62 11.78 1.22 8.52
N LYS A 63 10.62 1.64 8.01
CA LYS A 63 9.55 2.19 8.83
C LYS A 63 8.59 1.06 9.21
N TYR A 64 9.08 0.16 10.04
CA TYR A 64 8.38 -1.09 10.34
C TYR A 64 7.09 -0.88 11.13
N SER A 65 7.04 0.13 11.99
CA SER A 65 5.82 0.46 12.71
C SER A 65 4.72 0.90 11.76
N ASP A 66 5.06 1.70 10.77
CA ASP A 66 4.11 2.16 9.76
C ASP A 66 3.67 0.99 8.89
N GLU A 67 4.60 0.11 8.53
CA GLU A 67 4.28 -1.09 7.77
C GLU A 67 3.28 -1.97 8.54
N ALA A 68 3.54 -2.19 9.82
CA ALA A 68 2.66 -3.02 10.65
C ALA A 68 1.26 -2.39 10.76
N ALA A 69 1.20 -1.07 10.89
CA ALA A 69 -0.08 -0.37 10.98
C ALA A 69 -0.92 -0.56 9.72
N ILE A 70 -0.28 -0.54 8.55
CA ILE A 70 -0.98 -0.77 7.28
C ILE A 70 -1.55 -2.19 7.24
N TYR A 71 -0.75 -3.19 7.58
CA TYR A 71 -1.22 -4.58 7.57
C TYR A 71 -2.37 -4.78 8.56
N GLN A 72 -2.29 -4.17 9.73
CA GLN A 72 -3.36 -4.27 10.71
C GLN A 72 -4.65 -3.66 10.18
N GLU A 73 -4.55 -2.53 9.50
CA GLU A 73 -5.72 -1.88 8.91
C GLU A 73 -6.35 -2.76 7.83
N ILE A 74 -5.55 -3.44 7.01
CA ILE A 74 -6.06 -4.36 6.01
C ILE A 74 -6.86 -5.47 6.69
N MET A 75 -6.32 -6.05 7.75
CA MET A 75 -7.00 -7.13 8.48
C MET A 75 -8.32 -6.65 9.07
N ASP A 76 -8.36 -5.43 9.57
CA ASP A 76 -9.55 -4.88 10.24
C ASP A 76 -10.63 -4.47 9.25
N LYS A 77 -10.24 -3.84 8.14
CA LYS A 77 -11.21 -3.25 7.20
C LYS A 77 -11.51 -4.14 6.00
N TYR A 78 -10.59 -5.00 5.64
CA TYR A 78 -10.72 -5.83 4.43
C TYR A 78 -10.45 -7.30 4.75
N PRO A 79 -11.24 -7.89 5.66
CA PRO A 79 -10.98 -9.27 6.08
C PRO A 79 -11.04 -10.30 4.94
N GLN A 80 -11.82 -10.01 3.90
CA GLN A 80 -11.91 -10.91 2.75
C GLN A 80 -10.61 -10.97 1.97
N PHE A 81 -9.80 -9.92 2.03
CA PHE A 81 -8.51 -9.88 1.37
C PHE A 81 -7.55 -10.90 1.99
N MET A 82 -7.77 -11.26 3.24
CA MET A 82 -6.93 -12.24 3.95
C MET A 82 -6.96 -13.63 3.33
N SER A 83 -7.98 -13.94 2.54
CA SER A 83 -8.06 -15.22 1.85
C SER A 83 -7.28 -15.23 0.54
N ASN A 84 -6.68 -14.12 0.16
CA ASN A 84 -5.88 -14.03 -1.05
C ASN A 84 -4.55 -14.78 -0.85
N THR A 85 -4.29 -15.77 -1.71
CA THR A 85 -3.10 -16.62 -1.56
C THR A 85 -1.81 -15.94 -2.01
N TYR A 86 -1.91 -14.84 -2.73
CA TYR A 86 -0.72 -14.09 -3.18
C TYR A 86 -0.07 -13.29 -2.06
N PHE A 87 -0.83 -12.96 -1.02
CA PHE A 87 -0.33 -12.11 0.06
C PHE A 87 -0.55 -12.82 1.39
N ASN A 88 0.51 -12.93 2.17
CA ASN A 88 0.41 -13.49 3.52
C ASN A 88 0.51 -12.34 4.51
N ILE A 89 -0.61 -11.64 4.69
CA ILE A 89 -0.65 -10.42 5.49
C ILE A 89 -0.33 -10.70 6.97
N GLU A 90 -0.86 -11.81 7.51
CA GLU A 90 -0.60 -12.15 8.92
C GLU A 90 0.89 -12.36 9.19
N LYS A 91 1.56 -13.08 8.32
CA LYS A 91 2.99 -13.35 8.47
C LYS A 91 3.80 -12.05 8.33
N ASP A 92 3.43 -11.24 7.33
CA ASP A 92 4.12 -9.97 7.11
C ASP A 92 3.90 -9.02 8.28
N LEU A 93 2.70 -9.00 8.86
CA LEU A 93 2.40 -8.19 10.03
C LEU A 93 3.27 -8.61 11.23
N GLU A 94 3.36 -9.92 11.50
CA GLU A 94 4.17 -10.41 12.60
C GLU A 94 5.65 -10.05 12.42
N ARG A 95 6.16 -10.19 11.20
CA ARG A 95 7.54 -9.82 10.91
C ARG A 95 7.78 -8.33 11.12
N ALA A 96 6.84 -7.50 10.65
CA ALA A 96 6.98 -6.06 10.83
C ALA A 96 6.95 -5.65 12.30
N LYS A 97 6.08 -6.29 13.09
CA LYS A 97 6.03 -6.04 14.53
C LYS A 97 7.36 -6.40 15.21
N GLN A 98 7.94 -7.52 14.85
CA GLN A 98 9.20 -7.94 15.40
C GLN A 98 10.33 -6.96 15.06
N LEU A 99 10.36 -6.51 13.80
CA LEU A 99 11.36 -5.56 13.36
C LEU A 99 11.17 -4.20 14.03
N ALA A 100 9.93 -3.78 14.22
CA ALA A 100 9.62 -2.51 14.88
C ALA A 100 10.00 -2.53 16.36
N GLY A 101 9.95 -3.71 16.98
CA GLY A 101 10.30 -3.86 18.40
C GLY A 101 11.78 -3.84 18.70
N LYS A 102 12.60 -3.85 17.67
CA LYS A 102 14.04 -3.77 17.82
C LYS A 102 14.50 -2.33 17.82
#